data_dff125bda96f34ed3aa268a11c04c607
#
_entry.id   dff125bda96f34ed3aa268a11c04c607
#
_cell.length_a   1.000
_cell.length_b   1.000
_cell.length_c   1.000
_cell.angle_alpha   90.00
_cell.angle_beta   90.00
_cell.angle_gamma   90.00
#
_symmetry.space_group_name_H-M   'P 1'
#
loop_
_entity.id
_entity.type
_entity.pdbx_description
1 polymer ?
#
loop_
_entity_poly.entity_id
_entity_poly.type
_entity_poly.pdbx_seq_one_letter_code
_entity_poly.pdbx_strand_id
1 'polypeptide(L)'
;MNDIAHNLAQVRDKISAAATRCGRSPEEITLLAVSKTKPASAIAEAIDAGQRQFGENYVQEGVDKIRHFQELGVTGLEWHFIGPLQSNKSRLVAEHFDWCHTIDRLRIATRLNDQRPAELPPLNVLIQINISDENSKSGIQLAELGELAAAVAELPRLRLRGLMAIPAPESEYVRQFAVARQMAVAFARLKTRYPTVDTLSLGMSDDMEAAIAAGSTMVRIGTAIFGARDYSKK
;
A
#
# COMPACT_ATOMS: atom_id res chain seq x y z
N MET A 1 14.33 -8.50 -22.19
CA MET A 1 14.22 -9.42 -21.03
C MET A 1 14.30 -8.60 -19.76
N ASN A 2 13.30 -8.73 -18.87
CA ASN A 2 13.29 -8.01 -17.59
C ASN A 2 14.20 -8.72 -16.59
N ASP A 3 15.20 -8.00 -16.12
CA ASP A 3 16.01 -8.45 -15.00
C ASP A 3 15.42 -7.82 -13.72
N ILE A 4 14.59 -8.58 -13.04
CA ILE A 4 13.87 -8.10 -11.85
C ILE A 4 14.84 -7.72 -10.73
N ALA A 5 15.89 -8.51 -10.51
CA ALA A 5 16.90 -8.22 -9.50
C ALA A 5 17.59 -6.87 -9.78
N HIS A 6 17.97 -6.63 -11.03
CA HIS A 6 18.57 -5.37 -11.44
C HIS A 6 17.60 -4.20 -11.28
N ASN A 7 16.35 -4.38 -11.70
CA ASN A 7 15.31 -3.37 -11.58
C ASN A 7 15.05 -3.00 -10.12
N LEU A 8 15.01 -4.00 -9.23
CA LEU A 8 14.83 -3.77 -7.80
C LEU A 8 15.99 -2.96 -7.22
N ALA A 9 17.23 -3.30 -7.61
CA ALA A 9 18.41 -2.56 -7.15
C ALA A 9 18.33 -1.09 -7.59
N GLN A 10 17.94 -0.83 -8.83
CA GLN A 10 17.78 0.53 -9.35
C GLN A 10 16.67 1.31 -8.60
N VAL A 11 15.54 0.67 -8.33
CA VAL A 11 14.44 1.30 -7.60
C VAL A 11 14.89 1.64 -6.17
N ARG A 12 15.56 0.72 -5.49
CA ARG A 12 16.09 0.96 -4.15
C ARG A 12 17.11 2.09 -4.12
N ASP A 13 17.96 2.20 -5.14
CA ASP A 13 18.90 3.31 -5.26
C ASP A 13 18.18 4.65 -5.41
N LYS A 14 17.10 4.69 -6.18
CA LYS A 14 16.30 5.91 -6.34
C LYS A 14 15.62 6.32 -5.03
N ILE A 15 15.11 5.35 -4.28
CA ILE A 15 14.51 5.60 -2.97
C ILE A 15 15.57 6.16 -2.01
N SER A 16 16.74 5.54 -1.97
CA SER A 16 17.86 5.99 -1.13
C SER A 16 18.31 7.40 -1.49
N ALA A 17 18.41 7.70 -2.77
CA ALA A 17 18.81 9.03 -3.24
C ALA A 17 17.76 10.08 -2.85
N ALA A 18 16.47 9.77 -3.03
CA ALA A 18 15.38 10.67 -2.67
C ALA A 18 15.35 10.94 -1.15
N ALA A 19 15.52 9.90 -0.33
CA ALA A 19 15.57 10.01 1.12
C ALA A 19 16.75 10.88 1.56
N THR A 20 17.94 10.58 1.06
CA THR A 20 19.17 11.32 1.41
C THR A 20 19.06 12.78 1.05
N ARG A 21 18.48 13.08 -0.11
CA ARG A 21 18.30 14.48 -0.59
C ARG A 21 17.49 15.34 0.37
N CYS A 22 16.50 14.75 1.05
CA CYS A 22 15.66 15.48 2.00
C CYS A 22 16.02 15.22 3.47
N GLY A 23 17.21 14.65 3.74
CA GLY A 23 17.71 14.45 5.09
C GLY A 23 17.08 13.30 5.85
N ARG A 24 16.49 12.32 5.13
CA ARG A 24 15.88 11.15 5.73
C ARG A 24 16.74 9.92 5.55
N SER A 25 16.59 8.96 6.47
CA SER A 25 17.22 7.64 6.32
C SER A 25 16.42 6.79 5.33
N PRO A 26 17.09 6.09 4.39
CA PRO A 26 16.38 5.18 3.47
C PRO A 26 15.53 4.12 4.18
N GLU A 27 15.93 3.70 5.38
CA GLU A 27 15.19 2.70 6.16
C GLU A 27 13.82 3.18 6.63
N GLU A 28 13.55 4.49 6.59
CA GLU A 28 12.24 5.04 6.92
C GLU A 28 11.21 4.77 5.82
N ILE A 29 11.65 4.40 4.62
CA ILE A 29 10.77 4.21 3.47
C ILE A 29 10.74 2.73 3.09
N THR A 30 9.55 2.15 3.08
CA THR A 30 9.31 0.77 2.63
C THR A 30 8.99 0.78 1.15
N LEU A 31 9.62 -0.13 0.40
CA LEU A 31 9.26 -0.40 -0.99
C LEU A 31 8.20 -1.49 -1.02
N LEU A 32 7.02 -1.17 -1.53
CA LEU A 32 5.98 -2.15 -1.82
C LEU A 32 6.06 -2.48 -3.31
N ALA A 33 6.39 -3.74 -3.62
CA ALA A 33 6.46 -4.21 -5.00
C ALA A 33 5.05 -4.55 -5.47
N VAL A 34 4.53 -3.81 -6.46
CA VAL A 34 3.17 -4.00 -6.97
C VAL A 34 3.22 -5.09 -8.03
N SER A 35 2.70 -6.26 -7.68
CA SER A 35 2.82 -7.50 -8.47
C SER A 35 1.55 -7.89 -9.23
N LYS A 36 0.55 -7.02 -9.24
CA LYS A 36 -0.70 -7.28 -9.97
C LYS A 36 -0.42 -7.61 -11.43
N THR A 37 -1.15 -8.56 -11.98
CA THR A 37 -1.05 -9.09 -13.35
C THR A 37 0.26 -9.83 -13.67
N LYS A 38 1.13 -10.01 -12.67
CA LYS A 38 2.41 -10.70 -12.88
C LYS A 38 2.32 -12.14 -12.39
N PRO A 39 3.00 -13.08 -13.06
CA PRO A 39 2.98 -14.48 -12.64
C PRO A 39 3.78 -14.71 -11.36
N ALA A 40 3.49 -15.83 -10.69
CA ALA A 40 4.22 -16.22 -9.49
C ALA A 40 5.73 -16.33 -9.73
N SER A 41 6.15 -16.71 -10.94
CA SER A 41 7.57 -16.80 -11.31
C SER A 41 8.28 -15.44 -11.20
N ALA A 42 7.61 -14.35 -11.58
CA ALA A 42 8.18 -13.01 -11.45
C ALA A 42 8.32 -12.60 -9.97
N ILE A 43 7.32 -12.95 -9.16
CA ILE A 43 7.38 -12.70 -7.71
C ILE A 43 8.51 -13.51 -7.08
N ALA A 44 8.70 -14.77 -7.50
CA ALA A 44 9.79 -15.61 -7.01
C ALA A 44 11.16 -14.98 -7.29
N GLU A 45 11.35 -14.39 -8.47
CA GLU A 45 12.59 -13.66 -8.79
C GLU A 45 12.79 -12.46 -7.87
N ALA A 46 11.72 -11.73 -7.55
CA ALA A 46 11.79 -10.61 -6.61
C ALA A 46 12.15 -11.09 -5.20
N ILE A 47 11.58 -12.20 -4.76
CA ILE A 47 11.89 -12.81 -3.45
C ILE A 47 13.36 -13.20 -3.39
N ASP A 48 13.89 -13.79 -4.45
CA ASP A 48 15.30 -14.17 -4.52
C ASP A 48 16.23 -12.94 -4.44
N ALA A 49 15.75 -11.79 -4.90
CA ALA A 49 16.47 -10.51 -4.80
C ALA A 49 16.25 -9.79 -3.47
N GLY A 50 15.54 -10.42 -2.52
CA GLY A 50 15.36 -9.89 -1.17
C GLY A 50 14.05 -9.14 -0.91
N GLN A 51 13.15 -9.05 -1.89
CA GLN A 51 11.86 -8.37 -1.70
C GLN A 51 10.91 -9.25 -0.88
N ARG A 52 10.25 -8.65 0.10
CA ARG A 52 9.34 -9.36 1.02
C ARG A 52 7.93 -8.76 1.07
N GLN A 53 7.74 -7.51 0.64
CA GLN A 53 6.46 -6.82 0.66
C GLN A 53 5.90 -6.71 -0.76
N PHE A 54 4.68 -7.23 -0.97
CA PHE A 54 4.03 -7.26 -2.28
C PHE A 54 2.63 -6.64 -2.20
N GLY A 55 2.26 -5.92 -3.25
CA GLY A 55 0.95 -5.30 -3.35
C GLY A 55 0.13 -5.89 -4.48
N GLU A 56 -1.12 -6.26 -4.18
CA GLU A 56 -2.06 -6.85 -5.13
C GLU A 56 -3.35 -6.03 -5.20
N ASN A 57 -3.92 -5.93 -6.40
CA ASN A 57 -5.11 -5.13 -6.63
C ASN A 57 -6.38 -5.95 -6.86
N TYR A 58 -6.23 -7.25 -7.14
CA TYR A 58 -7.34 -8.14 -7.47
C TYR A 58 -7.37 -9.28 -6.46
N VAL A 59 -8.52 -9.44 -5.80
CA VAL A 59 -8.60 -10.32 -4.63
C VAL A 59 -8.23 -11.76 -4.95
N GLN A 60 -8.85 -12.35 -5.99
CA GLN A 60 -8.62 -13.75 -6.31
C GLN A 60 -7.19 -14.00 -6.79
N GLU A 61 -6.67 -13.12 -7.64
CA GLU A 61 -5.28 -13.19 -8.09
C GLU A 61 -4.31 -13.17 -6.89
N GLY A 62 -4.53 -12.25 -5.96
CA GLY A 62 -3.70 -12.15 -4.77
C GLY A 62 -3.77 -13.38 -3.88
N VAL A 63 -4.97 -13.90 -3.64
CA VAL A 63 -5.16 -15.11 -2.82
C VAL A 63 -4.47 -16.31 -3.45
N ASP A 64 -4.56 -16.47 -4.77
CA ASP A 64 -3.90 -17.57 -5.47
C ASP A 64 -2.37 -17.52 -5.31
N LYS A 65 -1.80 -16.32 -5.39
CA LYS A 65 -0.36 -16.11 -5.18
C LYS A 65 0.05 -16.38 -3.75
N ILE A 66 -0.72 -15.90 -2.78
CA ILE A 66 -0.45 -16.14 -1.35
C ILE A 66 -0.43 -17.63 -1.07
N ARG A 67 -1.44 -18.37 -1.54
CA ARG A 67 -1.52 -19.81 -1.36
C ARG A 67 -0.35 -20.53 -2.03
N HIS A 68 0.01 -20.10 -3.24
CA HIS A 68 1.13 -20.69 -3.98
C HIS A 68 2.42 -20.66 -3.15
N PHE A 69 2.76 -19.50 -2.58
CA PHE A 69 4.00 -19.39 -1.80
C PHE A 69 3.89 -20.05 -0.43
N GLN A 70 2.70 -20.11 0.17
CA GLN A 70 2.48 -20.88 1.39
C GLN A 70 2.71 -22.36 1.17
N GLU A 71 2.20 -22.92 0.06
CA GLU A 71 2.39 -24.34 -0.31
C GLU A 71 3.85 -24.66 -0.57
N LEU A 72 4.62 -23.71 -1.06
CA LEU A 72 6.07 -23.87 -1.26
C LEU A 72 6.88 -23.71 0.03
N GLY A 73 6.22 -23.38 1.15
CA GLY A 73 6.90 -23.18 2.43
C GLY A 73 7.69 -21.88 2.53
N VAL A 74 7.42 -20.90 1.67
CA VAL A 74 8.08 -19.59 1.73
C VAL A 74 7.47 -18.79 2.87
N THR A 75 8.32 -18.30 3.78
CA THR A 75 7.90 -17.54 4.95
C THR A 75 8.44 -16.11 4.89
N GLY A 76 7.90 -15.22 5.75
CA GLY A 76 8.38 -13.85 5.87
C GLY A 76 7.86 -12.90 4.80
N LEU A 77 6.92 -13.33 3.97
CA LEU A 77 6.29 -12.45 2.98
C LEU A 77 5.17 -11.64 3.64
N GLU A 78 4.99 -10.44 3.13
CA GLU A 78 3.95 -9.51 3.59
C GLU A 78 3.09 -9.13 2.38
N TRP A 79 1.79 -9.44 2.46
CA TRP A 79 0.87 -9.22 1.35
C TRP A 79 -0.07 -8.07 1.67
N HIS A 80 -0.03 -7.07 0.80
CA HIS A 80 -0.83 -5.85 0.92
C HIS A 80 -1.91 -5.82 -0.16
N PHE A 81 -3.17 -5.71 0.25
CA PHE A 81 -4.25 -5.46 -0.70
C PHE A 81 -4.35 -3.95 -0.91
N ILE A 82 -4.15 -3.51 -2.15
CA ILE A 82 -4.09 -2.08 -2.48
C ILE A 82 -5.10 -1.67 -3.53
N GLY A 83 -6.02 -2.57 -3.91
CA GLY A 83 -7.09 -2.29 -4.86
C GLY A 83 -8.40 -1.93 -4.20
N PRO A 84 -9.38 -1.44 -4.99
CA PRO A 84 -10.73 -1.21 -4.48
C PRO A 84 -11.32 -2.52 -3.95
N LEU A 85 -11.95 -2.47 -2.77
CA LEU A 85 -12.48 -3.66 -2.12
C LEU A 85 -14.00 -3.64 -2.12
N GLN A 86 -14.60 -4.58 -2.85
CA GLN A 86 -16.03 -4.81 -2.84
C GLN A 86 -16.43 -5.59 -1.58
N SER A 87 -17.61 -5.27 -1.01
CA SER A 87 -18.09 -5.90 0.22
C SER A 87 -18.14 -7.43 0.12
N ASN A 88 -18.53 -7.97 -1.04
CA ASN A 88 -18.65 -9.41 -1.24
C ASN A 88 -17.30 -10.13 -1.38
N LYS A 89 -16.20 -9.40 -1.41
CA LYS A 89 -14.83 -9.94 -1.50
C LYS A 89 -14.04 -9.75 -0.20
N SER A 90 -14.60 -9.06 0.79
CA SER A 90 -13.89 -8.70 2.02
C SER A 90 -13.36 -9.91 2.80
N ARG A 91 -14.09 -11.02 2.82
CA ARG A 91 -13.68 -12.21 3.58
C ARG A 91 -12.33 -12.75 3.12
N LEU A 92 -12.10 -12.82 1.81
CA LEU A 92 -10.83 -13.33 1.28
C LEU A 92 -9.65 -12.44 1.68
N VAL A 93 -9.87 -11.13 1.70
CA VAL A 93 -8.83 -10.19 2.17
C VAL A 93 -8.59 -10.38 3.67
N ALA A 94 -9.66 -10.48 4.47
CA ALA A 94 -9.53 -10.68 5.91
C ALA A 94 -8.81 -11.98 6.26
N GLU A 95 -9.00 -13.03 5.47
CA GLU A 95 -8.42 -14.36 5.75
C GLU A 95 -6.99 -14.55 5.26
N HIS A 96 -6.57 -13.80 4.24
CA HIS A 96 -5.30 -14.09 3.55
C HIS A 96 -4.26 -12.97 3.56
N PHE A 97 -4.68 -11.71 3.62
CA PHE A 97 -3.75 -10.58 3.52
C PHE A 97 -3.26 -10.13 4.88
N ASP A 98 -2.11 -9.44 4.89
CA ASP A 98 -1.53 -8.86 6.10
C ASP A 98 -1.89 -7.39 6.25
N TRP A 99 -2.18 -6.71 5.15
CA TRP A 99 -2.53 -5.30 5.08
C TRP A 99 -3.66 -5.05 4.09
N CYS A 100 -4.49 -4.05 4.37
CA CYS A 100 -5.44 -3.50 3.42
C CYS A 100 -5.32 -1.97 3.43
N HIS A 101 -4.96 -1.38 2.28
CA HIS A 101 -4.72 0.06 2.14
C HIS A 101 -5.97 0.86 1.79
N THR A 102 -7.10 0.21 1.55
CA THR A 102 -8.22 0.82 0.85
C THR A 102 -9.49 0.88 1.68
N ILE A 103 -9.33 1.15 2.97
CA ILE A 103 -10.48 1.39 3.84
C ILE A 103 -11.03 2.79 3.56
N ASP A 104 -12.21 2.86 2.98
CA ASP A 104 -12.86 4.14 2.66
C ASP A 104 -14.31 4.23 3.16
N ARG A 105 -14.75 3.24 3.96
CA ARG A 105 -16.06 3.28 4.60
C ARG A 105 -16.12 2.30 5.78
N LEU A 106 -16.90 2.65 6.76
CA LEU A 106 -17.03 1.84 7.97
C LEU A 106 -17.56 0.45 7.70
N ARG A 107 -18.45 0.29 6.73
CA ARG A 107 -19.01 -1.03 6.38
C ARG A 107 -17.89 -2.04 6.02
N ILE A 108 -16.94 -1.63 5.18
CA ILE A 108 -15.82 -2.50 4.79
C ILE A 108 -14.93 -2.81 6.01
N ALA A 109 -14.64 -1.81 6.82
CA ALA A 109 -13.83 -2.02 8.03
C ALA A 109 -14.49 -3.01 8.98
N THR A 110 -15.78 -2.85 9.22
CA THR A 110 -16.56 -3.75 10.10
C THR A 110 -16.55 -5.18 9.57
N ARG A 111 -16.76 -5.36 8.26
CA ARG A 111 -16.73 -6.69 7.65
C ARG A 111 -15.35 -7.35 7.80
N LEU A 112 -14.29 -6.62 7.52
CA LEU A 112 -12.92 -7.15 7.67
C LEU A 112 -12.65 -7.54 9.13
N ASN A 113 -13.05 -6.71 10.07
CA ASN A 113 -12.91 -7.00 11.50
C ASN A 113 -13.65 -8.30 11.88
N ASP A 114 -14.89 -8.44 11.47
CA ASP A 114 -15.72 -9.59 11.82
C ASP A 114 -15.23 -10.88 11.14
N GLN A 115 -14.63 -10.76 9.97
CA GLN A 115 -14.19 -11.90 9.16
C GLN A 115 -12.72 -12.29 9.42
N ARG A 116 -11.94 -11.43 10.08
CA ARG A 116 -10.53 -11.73 10.37
C ARG A 116 -10.44 -12.90 11.35
N PRO A 117 -9.77 -14.02 10.99
CA PRO A 117 -9.65 -15.16 11.89
C PRO A 117 -8.95 -14.80 13.22
N ALA A 118 -9.45 -15.36 14.31
CA ALA A 118 -8.93 -15.05 15.64
C ALA A 118 -7.49 -15.50 15.84
N GLU A 119 -7.06 -16.54 15.13
CA GLU A 119 -5.70 -17.06 15.18
C GLU A 119 -4.66 -16.22 14.43
N LEU A 120 -5.12 -15.29 13.60
CA LEU A 120 -4.22 -14.36 12.90
C LEU A 120 -4.05 -13.07 13.71
N PRO A 121 -2.91 -12.37 13.53
CA PRO A 121 -2.77 -11.03 14.09
C PRO A 121 -3.85 -10.10 13.51
N PRO A 122 -4.19 -9.00 14.19
CA PRO A 122 -5.09 -8.02 13.60
C PRO A 122 -4.61 -7.59 12.22
N LEU A 123 -5.55 -7.38 11.30
CA LEU A 123 -5.23 -6.92 9.95
C LEU A 123 -4.77 -5.46 10.01
N ASN A 124 -3.61 -5.18 9.44
CA ASN A 124 -3.11 -3.81 9.33
C ASN A 124 -3.91 -3.07 8.26
N VAL A 125 -4.46 -1.90 8.61
CA VAL A 125 -5.30 -1.16 7.69
C VAL A 125 -4.87 0.30 7.58
N LEU A 126 -5.02 0.85 6.37
CA LEU A 126 -4.85 2.27 6.09
C LEU A 126 -6.18 2.82 5.60
N ILE A 127 -6.45 4.07 5.93
CA ILE A 127 -7.64 4.75 5.42
C ILE A 127 -7.24 5.46 4.12
N GLN A 128 -7.99 5.19 3.06
CA GLN A 128 -7.75 5.81 1.76
C GLN A 128 -8.40 7.17 1.67
N ILE A 129 -7.62 8.16 1.28
CA ILE A 129 -8.06 9.54 1.09
C ILE A 129 -8.10 9.86 -0.41
N ASN A 130 -9.22 10.40 -0.87
CA ASN A 130 -9.34 10.96 -2.21
C ASN A 130 -8.83 12.40 -2.19
N ILE A 131 -7.51 12.56 -2.21
CA ILE A 131 -6.87 13.87 -2.00
C ILE A 131 -7.04 14.83 -3.18
N SER A 132 -7.22 14.30 -4.37
CA SER A 132 -7.39 15.10 -5.58
C SER A 132 -8.85 15.39 -5.93
N ASP A 133 -9.78 14.95 -5.08
CA ASP A 133 -11.22 15.16 -5.24
C ASP A 133 -11.76 14.68 -6.59
N GLU A 134 -11.28 13.50 -7.03
CA GLU A 134 -11.74 12.88 -8.27
C GLU A 134 -12.99 12.03 -8.01
N ASN A 135 -14.11 12.38 -8.65
CA ASN A 135 -15.38 11.69 -8.44
C ASN A 135 -15.35 10.20 -8.78
N SER A 136 -14.46 9.78 -9.70
CA SER A 136 -14.36 8.40 -10.16
C SER A 136 -13.41 7.54 -9.29
N LYS A 137 -12.72 8.14 -8.33
CA LYS A 137 -11.75 7.45 -7.48
C LYS A 137 -12.34 7.09 -6.12
N SER A 138 -11.82 5.99 -5.55
CA SER A 138 -12.13 5.58 -4.19
C SER A 138 -11.47 6.50 -3.18
N GLY A 139 -11.93 6.42 -1.94
CA GLY A 139 -11.38 7.20 -0.85
C GLY A 139 -12.36 8.21 -0.30
N ILE A 140 -12.12 8.62 0.95
CA ILE A 140 -12.93 9.64 1.62
C ILE A 140 -12.27 11.01 1.48
N GLN A 141 -13.03 12.06 1.76
CA GLN A 141 -12.49 13.41 1.88
C GLN A 141 -11.74 13.56 3.21
N LEU A 142 -10.77 14.46 3.26
CA LEU A 142 -10.01 14.72 4.50
C LEU A 142 -10.94 15.12 5.67
N ALA A 143 -12.01 15.85 5.39
CA ALA A 143 -12.97 16.26 6.41
C ALA A 143 -13.65 15.07 7.11
N GLU A 144 -13.73 13.92 6.46
CA GLU A 144 -14.36 12.70 6.99
C GLU A 144 -13.39 11.82 7.78
N LEU A 145 -12.10 12.12 7.75
CA LEU A 145 -11.07 11.26 8.32
C LEU A 145 -11.23 11.05 9.81
N GLY A 146 -11.49 12.11 10.57
CA GLY A 146 -11.56 12.01 12.03
C GLY A 146 -12.61 11.01 12.49
N GLU A 147 -13.80 11.05 11.89
CA GLU A 147 -14.90 10.15 12.24
C GLU A 147 -14.59 8.70 11.86
N LEU A 148 -14.11 8.47 10.65
CA LEU A 148 -13.80 7.11 10.21
C LEU A 148 -12.64 6.52 11.01
N ALA A 149 -11.60 7.30 11.27
CA ALA A 149 -10.45 6.83 12.05
C ALA A 149 -10.85 6.43 13.48
N ALA A 150 -11.72 7.22 14.13
CA ALA A 150 -12.21 6.90 15.47
C ALA A 150 -12.97 5.57 15.46
N ALA A 151 -13.84 5.36 14.46
CA ALA A 151 -14.61 4.12 14.35
C ALA A 151 -13.71 2.91 14.07
N VAL A 152 -12.74 3.05 13.17
CA VAL A 152 -11.81 1.96 12.83
C VAL A 152 -10.92 1.60 14.04
N ALA A 153 -10.48 2.60 14.79
CA ALA A 153 -9.64 2.38 15.98
C ALA A 153 -10.33 1.53 17.06
N GLU A 154 -11.66 1.50 17.08
CA GLU A 154 -12.44 0.69 18.03
C GLU A 154 -12.55 -0.79 17.61
N LEU A 155 -12.16 -1.15 16.38
CA LEU A 155 -12.32 -2.51 15.86
C LEU A 155 -11.09 -3.35 16.25
N PRO A 156 -11.26 -4.35 17.16
CA PRO A 156 -10.11 -5.02 17.77
C PRO A 156 -9.35 -5.98 16.86
N ARG A 157 -9.96 -6.43 15.76
CA ARG A 157 -9.29 -7.31 14.81
C ARG A 157 -8.62 -6.55 13.66
N LEU A 158 -8.68 -5.22 13.71
CA LEU A 158 -7.94 -4.34 12.81
C LEU A 158 -6.91 -3.54 13.61
N ARG A 159 -5.84 -3.16 12.95
CA ARG A 159 -4.85 -2.24 13.50
C ARG A 159 -4.75 -1.05 12.57
N LEU A 160 -5.15 0.13 13.05
CA LEU A 160 -5.05 1.35 12.26
C LEU A 160 -3.59 1.78 12.17
N ARG A 161 -3.02 1.71 10.96
CA ARG A 161 -1.60 1.99 10.73
C ARG A 161 -1.36 3.34 10.05
N GLY A 162 -2.36 3.94 9.45
CA GLY A 162 -2.20 5.24 8.82
C GLY A 162 -3.09 5.51 7.64
N LEU A 163 -2.53 6.17 6.63
CA LEU A 163 -3.25 6.68 5.46
C LEU A 163 -2.64 6.20 4.16
N MET A 164 -3.48 6.21 3.11
CA MET A 164 -3.05 5.93 1.74
C MET A 164 -3.74 6.92 0.80
N ALA A 165 -3.05 7.33 -0.25
CA ALA A 165 -3.67 8.09 -1.32
C ALA A 165 -3.04 7.77 -2.67
N ILE A 166 -3.84 7.92 -3.73
CA ILE A 166 -3.41 7.85 -5.11
C ILE A 166 -3.79 9.21 -5.73
N PRO A 167 -2.90 10.21 -5.64
CA PRO A 167 -3.19 11.53 -6.21
C PRO A 167 -3.41 11.47 -7.73
N ALA A 168 -4.12 12.46 -8.26
CA ALA A 168 -4.26 12.60 -9.70
C ALA A 168 -2.87 12.74 -10.35
N PRO A 169 -2.68 12.24 -11.57
CA PRO A 169 -1.40 12.40 -12.28
C PRO A 169 -1.01 13.89 -12.39
N GLU A 170 0.24 14.17 -12.05
CA GLU A 170 0.79 15.52 -12.08
C GLU A 170 2.26 15.42 -12.46
N SER A 171 2.69 16.20 -13.46
CA SER A 171 4.05 16.16 -13.96
C SER A 171 5.02 17.11 -13.24
N GLU A 172 4.49 18.16 -12.58
CA GLU A 172 5.34 19.16 -11.95
C GLU A 172 5.62 18.82 -10.48
N TYR A 173 6.90 18.74 -10.14
CA TYR A 173 7.35 18.40 -8.78
C TYR A 173 6.72 19.27 -7.70
N VAL A 174 6.67 20.59 -7.92
CA VAL A 174 6.11 21.52 -6.92
C VAL A 174 4.67 21.20 -6.59
N ARG A 175 3.88 20.84 -7.60
CA ARG A 175 2.47 20.46 -7.41
C ARG A 175 2.33 19.08 -6.79
N GLN A 176 3.17 18.12 -7.19
CA GLN A 176 3.22 16.80 -6.57
C GLN A 176 3.53 16.95 -5.08
N PHE A 177 4.52 17.76 -4.74
CA PHE A 177 4.92 17.99 -3.36
C PHE A 177 3.80 18.66 -2.56
N ALA A 178 3.09 19.63 -3.12
CA ALA A 178 1.99 20.31 -2.43
C ALA A 178 0.88 19.33 -2.03
N VAL A 179 0.50 18.43 -2.93
CA VAL A 179 -0.51 17.41 -2.66
C VAL A 179 -0.01 16.42 -1.60
N ALA A 180 1.22 15.94 -1.79
CA ALA A 180 1.84 15.01 -0.83
C ALA A 180 1.95 15.62 0.56
N ARG A 181 2.24 16.92 0.65
CA ARG A 181 2.33 17.65 1.91
C ARG A 181 1.00 17.68 2.67
N GLN A 182 -0.12 17.83 1.95
CA GLN A 182 -1.44 17.77 2.57
C GLN A 182 -1.65 16.41 3.25
N MET A 183 -1.26 15.34 2.59
CA MET A 183 -1.34 13.99 3.17
C MET A 183 -0.42 13.84 4.37
N ALA A 184 0.79 14.36 4.30
CA ALA A 184 1.75 14.29 5.39
C ALA A 184 1.25 15.04 6.64
N VAL A 185 0.61 16.18 6.47
CA VAL A 185 0.01 16.93 7.58
C VAL A 185 -1.12 16.14 8.23
N ALA A 186 -2.01 15.56 7.42
CA ALA A 186 -3.10 14.71 7.94
C ALA A 186 -2.55 13.50 8.69
N PHE A 187 -1.52 12.87 8.14
CA PHE A 187 -0.85 11.72 8.74
C PHE A 187 -0.24 12.09 10.11
N ALA A 188 0.47 13.21 10.18
CA ALA A 188 1.08 13.67 11.43
C ALA A 188 0.03 13.91 12.51
N ARG A 189 -1.10 14.50 12.16
CA ARG A 189 -2.21 14.71 13.09
C ARG A 189 -2.81 13.40 13.59
N LEU A 190 -3.01 12.46 12.68
CA LEU A 190 -3.53 11.14 13.02
C LEU A 190 -2.59 10.40 13.96
N LYS A 191 -1.29 10.49 13.71
CA LYS A 191 -0.24 9.86 14.52
C LYS A 191 -0.24 10.35 15.96
N THR A 192 -0.57 11.61 16.20
CA THR A 192 -0.63 12.15 17.57
C THR A 192 -1.80 11.56 18.37
N ARG A 193 -2.85 11.08 17.70
CA ARG A 193 -4.06 10.56 18.35
C ARG A 193 -4.02 9.05 18.53
N TYR A 194 -3.36 8.32 17.62
CA TYR A 194 -3.36 6.86 17.61
C TYR A 194 -1.93 6.34 17.57
N PRO A 195 -1.46 5.70 18.65
CA PRO A 195 -0.05 5.25 18.74
C PRO A 195 0.37 4.22 17.70
N THR A 196 -0.59 3.49 17.11
CA THR A 196 -0.31 2.48 16.09
C THR A 196 -0.03 3.07 14.70
N VAL A 197 -0.32 4.37 14.51
CA VAL A 197 -0.17 5.03 13.21
C VAL A 197 1.30 5.33 12.95
N ASP A 198 1.84 4.72 11.88
CA ASP A 198 3.25 4.83 11.50
C ASP A 198 3.46 4.76 9.99
N THR A 199 2.40 4.62 9.20
CA THR A 199 2.52 4.34 7.76
C THR A 199 1.73 5.34 6.93
N LEU A 200 2.42 5.99 6.00
CA LEU A 200 1.81 6.81 4.96
C LEU A 200 2.17 6.17 3.62
N SER A 201 1.19 5.47 3.02
CA SER A 201 1.33 4.83 1.71
C SER A 201 1.03 5.86 0.64
N LEU A 202 2.07 6.41 0.05
CA LEU A 202 1.97 7.55 -0.88
C LEU A 202 3.20 7.55 -1.78
N GLY A 203 2.97 7.67 -3.08
CA GLY A 203 4.02 7.75 -4.06
C GLY A 203 4.12 6.50 -4.92
N MET A 204 4.22 6.74 -6.21
CA MET A 204 4.44 5.74 -7.26
C MET A 204 5.65 6.20 -8.07
N SER A 205 5.98 5.51 -9.16
CA SER A 205 7.21 5.82 -9.93
C SER A 205 7.34 7.30 -10.31
N ASP A 206 6.22 7.93 -10.73
CA ASP A 206 6.28 9.28 -11.28
C ASP A 206 6.33 10.40 -10.24
N ASP A 207 5.88 10.14 -9.01
CA ASP A 207 5.83 11.16 -7.95
C ASP A 207 6.56 10.74 -6.67
N MET A 208 7.31 9.66 -6.73
CA MET A 208 8.00 9.08 -5.58
C MET A 208 8.92 10.07 -4.88
N GLU A 209 9.69 10.85 -5.62
CA GLU A 209 10.64 11.80 -5.04
C GLU A 209 9.93 12.87 -4.22
N ALA A 210 8.84 13.44 -4.76
CA ALA A 210 8.04 14.44 -4.05
C ALA A 210 7.35 13.83 -2.82
N ALA A 211 6.82 12.61 -2.96
CA ALA A 211 6.17 11.92 -1.85
C ALA A 211 7.13 11.66 -0.69
N ILE A 212 8.33 11.18 -0.99
CA ILE A 212 9.37 10.93 0.02
C ILE A 212 9.78 12.24 0.70
N ALA A 213 10.00 13.29 -0.09
CA ALA A 213 10.37 14.60 0.44
C ALA A 213 9.30 15.15 1.39
N ALA A 214 8.02 14.88 1.12
CA ALA A 214 6.91 15.34 1.94
C ALA A 214 6.70 14.50 3.22
N GLY A 215 7.19 13.26 3.28
CA GLY A 215 7.07 12.43 4.46
C GLY A 215 6.48 11.04 4.26
N SER A 216 6.32 10.58 3.01
CA SER A 216 5.85 9.21 2.75
C SER A 216 6.74 8.18 3.43
N THR A 217 6.14 7.10 3.94
CA THR A 217 6.87 5.98 4.54
C THR A 217 6.79 4.71 3.69
N MET A 218 5.95 4.68 2.67
CA MET A 218 5.79 3.52 1.80
C MET A 218 5.48 3.98 0.38
N VAL A 219 6.28 3.50 -0.58
CA VAL A 219 6.06 3.79 -2.00
C VAL A 219 5.67 2.52 -2.73
N ARG A 220 4.78 2.64 -3.72
CA ARG A 220 4.21 1.51 -4.46
C ARG A 220 4.72 1.52 -5.90
N ILE A 221 5.59 0.58 -6.22
CA ILE A 221 6.29 0.53 -7.51
C ILE A 221 5.99 -0.80 -8.19
N GLY A 222 5.55 -0.76 -9.43
CA GLY A 222 5.22 -1.97 -10.19
C GLY A 222 6.02 -2.10 -11.47
N THR A 223 5.70 -1.30 -12.48
CA THR A 223 6.28 -1.41 -13.82
C THR A 223 7.80 -1.29 -13.82
N ALA A 224 8.36 -0.42 -12.99
CA ALA A 224 9.81 -0.25 -12.90
C ALA A 224 10.51 -1.51 -12.38
N ILE A 225 9.82 -2.37 -11.65
CA ILE A 225 10.36 -3.65 -11.15
C ILE A 225 10.08 -4.78 -12.14
N PHE A 226 8.81 -4.95 -12.51
CA PHE A 226 8.32 -6.13 -13.22
C PHE A 226 8.16 -5.95 -14.72
N GLY A 227 8.30 -4.74 -15.24
CA GLY A 227 8.05 -4.43 -16.63
C GLY A 227 6.59 -4.14 -16.91
N ALA A 228 6.27 -3.94 -18.20
CA ALA A 228 4.92 -3.59 -18.64
C ALA A 228 3.90 -4.67 -18.26
N ARG A 229 2.69 -4.22 -17.92
CA ARG A 229 1.60 -5.12 -17.52
C ARG A 229 0.80 -5.60 -18.74
N ASP A 230 0.38 -6.88 -18.67
CA ASP A 230 -0.50 -7.49 -19.67
C ASP A 230 -1.87 -7.67 -19.06
N TYR A 231 -2.83 -6.85 -19.48
CA TYR A 231 -4.21 -6.91 -18.99
C TYR A 231 -5.10 -7.82 -19.85
N SER A 232 -4.57 -8.41 -20.93
CA SER A 232 -5.35 -9.28 -21.81
C SER A 232 -5.71 -10.63 -21.20
N LYS A 233 -5.02 -11.03 -20.13
CA LYS A 233 -5.17 -12.34 -19.46
C LYS A 233 -5.99 -12.27 -18.18
N LYS A 234 -6.86 -11.30 -18.02
CA LYS A 234 -7.73 -11.21 -16.85
C LYS A 234 -8.86 -12.21 -16.93
#